data_24e81b7d9e5637a4dbb43e3f6d8a3159
#
_entry.id   24e81b7d9e5637a4dbb43e3f6d8a3159
#
_cell.length_a   1.000
_cell.length_b   1.000
_cell.length_c   1.000
_cell.angle_alpha   90.00
_cell.angle_beta   90.00
_cell.angle_gamma   90.00
#
_symmetry.space_group_name_H-M   'P 1'
#
loop_
_entity.id
_entity.type
_entity.pdbx_description
1 polymer ?
#
loop_
_entity_poly.entity_id
_entity_poly.type
_entity_poly.pdbx_seq_one_letter_code
_entity_poly.pdbx_strand_id
1 'polypeptide(L)'
;EMQFGLVGSEMCIRDSSTKNKKTIGITGASGALGKELTKLFRQKGYKVIGFTHSKTNYEINLESPNEWIKWECGKESSLKKQLENIDILILNHGIYDLSRENSNYENSIEINALSKFKFLNLFEDIALSNDSQIKKEIWINTSEAEILPALNPSYEISKSCLLYTSPSPRDRIA
;
A
#
# COMPACT_ATOMS: atom_id res chain seq x y z
N GLU A 1 10.98 -38.09 -37.93
CA GLU A 1 11.63 -36.89 -37.36
C GLU A 1 10.55 -35.98 -36.84
N MET A 2 10.40 -35.92 -35.49
CA MET A 2 9.48 -34.97 -34.82
C MET A 2 10.29 -33.74 -34.46
N GLN A 3 10.00 -32.61 -35.10
CA GLN A 3 10.53 -31.29 -34.67
C GLN A 3 9.69 -30.77 -33.52
N PHE A 4 10.28 -30.67 -32.34
CA PHE A 4 9.73 -29.92 -31.21
C PHE A 4 10.03 -28.43 -31.44
N GLY A 5 9.02 -27.67 -31.86
CA GLY A 5 9.03 -26.23 -31.87
C GLY A 5 8.79 -25.72 -30.45
N LEU A 6 9.80 -25.08 -29.84
CA LEU A 6 9.64 -24.27 -28.66
C LEU A 6 8.79 -23.03 -29.02
N VAL A 7 7.52 -23.04 -28.63
CA VAL A 7 6.69 -21.85 -28.67
C VAL A 7 7.14 -20.97 -27.51
N GLY A 8 8.05 -20.04 -27.81
CA GLY A 8 8.34 -18.94 -26.91
C GLY A 8 7.07 -18.09 -26.76
N SER A 9 6.49 -18.09 -25.57
CA SER A 9 5.46 -17.12 -25.23
C SER A 9 6.12 -15.75 -25.15
N GLU A 10 6.26 -15.08 -26.28
CA GLU A 10 6.42 -13.64 -26.31
C GLU A 10 5.14 -13.05 -25.75
N MET A 11 5.20 -12.73 -24.46
CA MET A 11 4.20 -11.89 -23.84
C MET A 11 4.29 -10.54 -24.53
N CYS A 12 3.48 -10.33 -25.56
CA CYS A 12 3.33 -9.05 -26.22
C CYS A 12 2.98 -8.01 -25.17
N ILE A 13 3.99 -7.29 -24.68
CA ILE A 13 3.80 -6.01 -24.06
C ILE A 13 3.26 -5.11 -25.17
N ARG A 14 1.93 -5.07 -25.31
CA ARG A 14 1.30 -4.06 -26.15
C ARG A 14 1.67 -2.70 -25.53
N ASP A 15 2.64 -2.05 -26.13
CA ASP A 15 2.82 -0.61 -26.02
C ASP A 15 1.56 0.09 -26.49
N SER A 16 0.59 0.20 -25.59
CA SER A 16 -0.53 1.11 -25.81
C SER A 16 -0.05 2.51 -25.45
N SER A 17 0.53 3.16 -26.45
CA SER A 17 0.72 4.60 -26.48
C SER A 17 -0.53 5.33 -25.94
N THR A 18 -0.32 6.19 -24.93
CA THR A 18 -1.28 7.21 -24.40
C THR A 18 -2.44 6.74 -23.53
N LYS A 19 -2.42 5.60 -22.86
CA LYS A 19 -3.29 5.41 -21.70
C LYS A 19 -2.70 6.17 -20.52
N ASN A 20 -3.49 7.07 -19.92
CA ASN A 20 -3.14 7.76 -18.68
C ASN A 20 -2.54 6.76 -17.70
N LYS A 21 -1.23 6.91 -17.41
CA LYS A 21 -0.53 5.99 -16.50
C LYS A 21 -1.17 6.12 -15.13
N LYS A 22 -1.56 5.00 -14.53
CA LYS A 22 -2.13 4.95 -13.18
C LYS A 22 -1.23 5.67 -12.17
N THR A 23 -1.86 6.36 -11.23
CA THR A 23 -1.20 6.98 -10.07
C THR A 23 -1.22 6.01 -8.90
N ILE A 24 -0.05 5.75 -8.31
CA ILE A 24 0.12 4.83 -7.19
C ILE A 24 0.44 5.62 -5.93
N GLY A 25 -0.35 5.42 -4.87
CA GLY A 25 -0.08 5.94 -3.54
C GLY A 25 0.58 4.87 -2.68
N ILE A 26 1.70 5.18 -2.01
CA ILE A 26 2.40 4.24 -1.13
C ILE A 26 2.52 4.84 0.26
N THR A 27 1.87 4.23 1.25
CA THR A 27 2.07 4.61 2.66
C THR A 27 3.34 3.96 3.20
N GLY A 28 4.06 4.67 4.09
CA GLY A 28 5.37 4.21 4.55
C GLY A 28 6.42 4.16 3.43
N ALA A 29 6.32 5.05 2.43
CA ALA A 29 7.23 5.11 1.28
C ALA A 29 8.69 5.39 1.67
N SER A 30 8.96 5.96 2.85
CA SER A 30 10.31 6.19 3.38
C SER A 30 10.96 4.95 4.01
N GLY A 31 10.18 3.89 4.30
CA GLY A 31 10.70 2.63 4.82
C GLY A 31 11.42 1.79 3.77
N ALA A 32 12.11 0.72 4.19
CA ALA A 32 12.91 -0.12 3.30
C ALA A 32 12.08 -0.66 2.11
N LEU A 33 10.98 -1.37 2.39
CA LEU A 33 10.11 -1.91 1.35
C LEU A 33 9.43 -0.80 0.53
N GLY A 34 9.03 0.31 1.19
CA GLY A 34 8.40 1.45 0.52
C GLY A 34 9.31 2.10 -0.52
N LYS A 35 10.60 2.20 -0.25
CA LYS A 35 11.60 2.71 -1.21
C LYS A 35 11.73 1.79 -2.42
N GLU A 36 11.84 0.48 -2.21
CA GLU A 36 11.96 -0.48 -3.30
C GLU A 36 10.70 -0.53 -4.18
N LEU A 37 9.52 -0.49 -3.58
CA LEU A 37 8.25 -0.37 -4.32
C LEU A 37 8.20 0.93 -5.14
N THR A 38 8.60 2.04 -4.53
CA THR A 38 8.67 3.34 -5.20
C THR A 38 9.57 3.28 -6.43
N LYS A 39 10.80 2.78 -6.27
CA LYS A 39 11.77 2.61 -7.35
C LYS A 39 11.21 1.73 -8.47
N LEU A 40 10.62 0.58 -8.12
CA LEU A 40 10.04 -0.35 -9.08
C LEU A 40 8.94 0.31 -9.93
N PHE A 41 7.99 1.00 -9.28
CA PHE A 41 6.88 1.61 -10.00
C PHE A 41 7.32 2.83 -10.81
N ARG A 42 8.27 3.62 -10.31
CA ARG A 42 8.89 4.72 -11.05
C ARG A 42 9.59 4.22 -12.33
N GLN A 43 10.37 3.14 -12.23
CA GLN A 43 11.04 2.51 -13.39
C GLN A 43 10.03 2.01 -14.44
N LYS A 44 8.87 1.51 -13.99
CA LYS A 44 7.76 1.13 -14.87
C LYS A 44 6.99 2.34 -15.42
N GLY A 45 7.38 3.55 -15.03
CA GLY A 45 6.82 4.81 -15.50
C GLY A 45 5.49 5.19 -14.89
N TYR A 46 5.09 4.63 -13.74
CA TYR A 46 3.93 5.09 -12.98
C TYR A 46 4.21 6.43 -12.28
N LYS A 47 3.17 7.23 -12.06
CA LYS A 47 3.24 8.35 -11.12
C LYS A 47 3.11 7.78 -9.71
N VAL A 48 4.09 8.06 -8.83
CA VAL A 48 4.10 7.57 -7.45
C VAL A 48 3.99 8.73 -6.47
N ILE A 49 3.05 8.64 -5.53
CA ILE A 49 2.86 9.56 -4.42
C ILE A 49 3.25 8.82 -3.14
N GLY A 50 4.25 9.31 -2.43
CA GLY A 50 4.73 8.73 -1.19
C GLY A 50 4.13 9.39 0.04
N PHE A 51 3.46 8.62 0.90
CA PHE A 51 2.96 9.09 2.18
C PHE A 51 3.94 8.70 3.30
N THR A 52 4.33 9.68 4.12
CA THR A 52 5.28 9.48 5.21
C THR A 52 4.96 10.34 6.42
N HIS A 53 5.33 9.86 7.62
CA HIS A 53 5.26 10.66 8.86
C HIS A 53 6.55 11.43 9.12
N SER A 54 7.64 11.05 8.48
CA SER A 54 8.95 11.67 8.67
C SER A 54 9.03 13.07 8.04
N LYS A 55 9.95 13.91 8.51
CA LYS A 55 10.27 15.17 7.84
C LYS A 55 10.84 14.87 6.45
N THR A 56 10.27 15.49 5.43
CA THR A 56 10.61 15.24 4.04
C THR A 56 11.61 16.26 3.53
N ASN A 57 12.88 16.05 3.80
CA ASN A 57 13.96 16.73 3.06
C ASN A 57 14.58 15.76 2.05
N TYR A 58 13.72 15.00 1.34
CA TYR A 58 14.21 14.05 0.38
C TYR A 58 14.46 14.73 -0.97
N GLU A 59 15.66 14.54 -1.49
CA GLU A 59 15.95 14.90 -2.88
C GLU A 59 15.02 14.13 -3.82
N ILE A 60 14.40 14.84 -4.74
CA ILE A 60 13.57 14.22 -5.78
C ILE A 60 14.52 13.69 -6.85
N ASN A 61 14.61 12.37 -6.94
CA ASN A 61 15.37 11.66 -7.96
C ASN A 61 14.51 10.55 -8.61
N LEU A 62 15.10 9.75 -9.50
CA LEU A 62 14.34 8.68 -10.17
C LEU A 62 13.94 7.53 -9.26
N GLU A 63 14.51 7.42 -8.07
CA GLU A 63 14.22 6.38 -7.09
C GLU A 63 13.26 6.87 -5.98
N SER A 64 12.97 8.18 -5.95
CA SER A 64 12.02 8.78 -5.00
C SER A 64 10.64 8.93 -5.62
N PRO A 65 9.56 9.06 -4.82
CA PRO A 65 8.24 9.40 -5.31
C PRO A 65 8.25 10.71 -6.11
N ASN A 66 7.30 10.87 -7.02
CA ASN A 66 7.06 12.13 -7.72
C ASN A 66 6.65 13.25 -6.77
N GLU A 67 5.96 12.86 -5.69
CA GLU A 67 5.42 13.77 -4.68
C GLU A 67 5.47 13.11 -3.32
N TRP A 68 5.84 13.85 -2.28
CA TRP A 68 5.81 13.44 -0.90
C TRP A 68 4.67 14.13 -0.16
N ILE A 69 3.86 13.35 0.54
CA ILE A 69 2.79 13.86 1.41
C ILE A 69 3.09 13.45 2.84
N LYS A 70 3.23 14.45 3.70
CA LYS A 70 3.36 14.22 5.14
C LYS A 70 1.97 13.98 5.74
N TRP A 71 1.87 12.96 6.58
CA TRP A 71 0.65 12.64 7.32
C TRP A 71 0.98 12.01 8.68
N GLU A 72 -0.02 11.91 9.54
CA GLU A 72 0.10 11.30 10.87
C GLU A 72 -1.03 10.29 11.03
N CYS A 73 -0.73 9.13 11.65
CA CYS A 73 -1.76 8.15 12.01
C CYS A 73 -2.83 8.80 12.89
N GLY A 74 -4.10 8.46 12.63
CA GLY A 74 -5.25 9.11 13.25
C GLY A 74 -5.82 10.29 12.47
N LYS A 75 -5.09 10.82 11.49
CA LYS A 75 -5.52 11.97 10.66
C LYS A 75 -5.73 11.60 9.18
N GLU A 76 -6.06 10.34 8.90
CA GLU A 76 -6.23 9.81 7.54
C GLU A 76 -7.28 10.57 6.74
N SER A 77 -8.34 11.03 7.38
CA SER A 77 -9.42 11.79 6.73
C SER A 77 -8.96 13.09 6.07
N SER A 78 -7.87 13.69 6.55
CA SER A 78 -7.28 14.88 5.95
C SER A 78 -6.69 14.65 4.56
N LEU A 79 -6.47 13.38 4.20
CA LEU A 79 -5.87 12.96 2.93
C LEU A 79 -6.89 12.71 1.81
N LYS A 80 -8.19 12.94 2.04
CA LYS A 80 -9.26 12.63 1.09
C LYS A 80 -8.97 13.16 -0.32
N LYS A 81 -8.61 14.45 -0.44
CA LYS A 81 -8.33 15.09 -1.73
C LYS A 81 -7.15 14.45 -2.47
N GLN A 82 -6.12 14.04 -1.74
CA GLN A 82 -4.95 13.39 -2.33
C GLN A 82 -5.30 11.97 -2.80
N LEU A 83 -6.10 11.24 -2.03
CA LEU A 83 -6.53 9.88 -2.33
C LEU A 83 -7.50 9.82 -3.53
N GLU A 84 -8.26 10.87 -3.80
CA GLU A 84 -9.15 10.96 -4.98
C GLU A 84 -8.37 10.78 -6.29
N ASN A 85 -7.12 11.24 -6.35
CA ASN A 85 -6.26 11.17 -7.53
C ASN A 85 -5.41 9.89 -7.61
N ILE A 86 -5.58 8.94 -6.69
CA ILE A 86 -4.85 7.68 -6.65
C ILE A 86 -5.71 6.58 -7.25
N ASP A 87 -5.13 5.78 -8.12
CA ASP A 87 -5.77 4.61 -8.73
C ASP A 87 -5.45 3.34 -7.95
N ILE A 88 -4.21 3.21 -7.44
CA ILE A 88 -3.76 2.07 -6.64
C ILE A 88 -3.17 2.58 -5.33
N LEU A 89 -3.77 2.21 -4.20
CA LEU A 89 -3.27 2.56 -2.87
C LEU A 89 -2.58 1.35 -2.24
N ILE A 90 -1.29 1.50 -1.91
CA ILE A 90 -0.50 0.46 -1.24
C ILE A 90 -0.31 0.82 0.23
N LEU A 91 -0.96 0.05 1.12
CA LEU A 91 -0.88 0.21 2.57
C LEU A 91 0.32 -0.56 3.13
N ASN A 92 1.49 0.08 3.08
CA ASN A 92 2.77 -0.51 3.48
C ASN A 92 3.30 -0.02 4.83
N HIS A 93 2.73 1.04 5.41
CA HIS A 93 3.17 1.53 6.71
C HIS A 93 2.95 0.52 7.83
N GLY A 94 3.81 0.57 8.83
CA GLY A 94 3.74 -0.28 10.00
C GLY A 94 4.97 -0.08 10.87
N ILE A 95 4.87 -0.51 12.12
CA ILE A 95 5.98 -0.51 13.09
C ILE A 95 6.20 -1.93 13.63
N TYR A 96 7.43 -2.20 13.96
CA TYR A 96 7.85 -3.36 14.72
C TYR A 96 8.64 -2.83 15.92
N ASP A 97 8.03 -2.90 17.11
CA ASP A 97 8.67 -2.41 18.32
C ASP A 97 9.51 -3.53 18.95
N LEU A 98 10.82 -3.31 19.02
CA LEU A 98 11.78 -4.24 19.64
C LEU A 98 11.91 -4.01 21.14
N SER A 99 11.32 -2.96 21.70
CA SER A 99 11.39 -2.71 23.14
C SER A 99 10.61 -3.78 23.89
N ARG A 100 11.29 -4.49 24.77
CA ARG A 100 10.65 -5.48 25.67
C ARG A 100 10.00 -4.81 26.88
N GLU A 101 10.28 -3.55 27.10
CA GLU A 101 9.76 -2.77 28.21
C GLU A 101 8.43 -2.13 27.82
N ASN A 102 7.35 -2.60 28.44
CA ASN A 102 6.00 -2.07 28.29
C ASN A 102 5.61 -1.90 26.80
N SER A 103 5.42 -3.03 26.16
CA SER A 103 4.93 -3.08 24.77
C SER A 103 3.74 -2.14 24.61
N ASN A 104 3.96 -1.09 23.85
CA ASN A 104 2.91 -0.12 23.53
C ASN A 104 1.95 -0.77 22.51
N TYR A 105 1.10 -1.70 23.02
CA TYR A 105 0.11 -2.42 22.23
C TYR A 105 -0.81 -1.44 21.48
N GLU A 106 -1.19 -0.35 22.16
CA GLU A 106 -2.08 0.67 21.61
C GLU A 106 -1.47 1.30 20.35
N ASN A 107 -0.21 1.70 20.42
CA ASN A 107 0.49 2.29 19.28
C ASN A 107 0.68 1.29 18.13
N SER A 108 0.98 0.02 18.46
CA SER A 108 1.11 -1.04 17.46
C SER A 108 -0.22 -1.32 16.77
N ILE A 109 -1.32 -1.39 17.51
CA ILE A 109 -2.67 -1.59 16.96
C ILE A 109 -3.08 -0.37 16.14
N GLU A 110 -2.86 0.85 16.65
CA GLU A 110 -3.22 2.08 15.93
C GLU A 110 -2.51 2.14 14.57
N ILE A 111 -1.20 1.90 14.53
CA ILE A 111 -0.43 2.06 13.29
C ILE A 111 -0.60 0.86 12.35
N ASN A 112 -0.51 -0.38 12.86
CA ASN A 112 -0.50 -1.58 12.02
C ASN A 112 -1.90 -2.03 11.56
N ALA A 113 -2.95 -1.69 12.34
CA ALA A 113 -4.32 -2.12 12.06
C ALA A 113 -5.28 -0.94 11.83
N LEU A 114 -5.55 -0.11 12.85
CA LEU A 114 -6.62 0.89 12.79
C LEU A 114 -6.39 1.95 11.72
N SER A 115 -5.16 2.43 11.57
CA SER A 115 -4.82 3.39 10.52
C SER A 115 -5.05 2.80 9.12
N LYS A 116 -4.64 1.54 8.89
CA LYS A 116 -4.91 0.87 7.61
C LYS A 116 -6.40 0.70 7.35
N PHE A 117 -7.16 0.37 8.39
CA PHE A 117 -8.61 0.26 8.29
C PHE A 117 -9.28 1.60 7.97
N LYS A 118 -8.82 2.70 8.58
CA LYS A 118 -9.28 4.06 8.24
C LYS A 118 -8.99 4.40 6.77
N PHE A 119 -7.82 4.04 6.26
CA PHE A 119 -7.50 4.20 4.84
C PHE A 119 -8.41 3.36 3.94
N LEU A 120 -8.69 2.10 4.31
CA LEU A 120 -9.60 1.22 3.55
C LEU A 120 -10.97 1.87 3.39
N ASN A 121 -11.60 2.25 4.51
CA ASN A 121 -12.92 2.87 4.50
C ASN A 121 -12.93 4.17 3.68
N LEU A 122 -11.96 5.05 3.91
CA LEU A 122 -11.87 6.31 3.20
C LEU A 122 -11.70 6.12 1.68
N PHE A 123 -10.87 5.17 1.27
CA PHE A 123 -10.63 4.90 -0.14
C PHE A 123 -11.80 4.19 -0.81
N GLU A 124 -12.53 3.35 -0.08
CA GLU A 124 -13.77 2.73 -0.52
C GLU A 124 -14.87 3.79 -0.73
N ASP A 125 -15.06 4.70 0.23
CA ASP A 125 -15.99 5.83 0.10
C ASP A 125 -15.68 6.68 -1.14
N ILE A 126 -14.39 6.94 -1.41
CA ILE A 126 -13.96 7.65 -2.61
C ILE A 126 -14.28 6.84 -3.88
N ALA A 127 -14.05 5.54 -3.86
CA ALA A 127 -14.31 4.68 -5.01
C ALA A 127 -15.81 4.61 -5.33
N LEU A 128 -16.66 4.56 -4.31
CA LEU A 128 -18.13 4.53 -4.46
C LEU A 128 -18.72 5.88 -4.88
N SER A 129 -18.10 6.99 -4.46
CA SER A 129 -18.58 8.34 -4.80
C SER A 129 -18.12 8.81 -6.17
N ASN A 130 -17.11 8.20 -6.76
CA ASN A 130 -16.59 8.55 -8.07
C ASN A 130 -17.27 7.72 -9.17
N ASP A 131 -17.99 8.41 -10.07
CA ASP A 131 -18.61 7.84 -11.27
C ASP A 131 -17.54 7.51 -12.37
N SER A 132 -16.27 7.46 -11.98
CA SER A 132 -15.17 7.21 -12.90
C SER A 132 -15.11 5.74 -13.29
N GLN A 133 -15.00 5.44 -14.58
CA GLN A 133 -14.80 4.08 -15.09
C GLN A 133 -13.44 3.44 -14.66
N ILE A 134 -12.61 4.20 -13.93
CA ILE A 134 -11.30 3.73 -13.48
C ILE A 134 -11.49 2.95 -12.17
N LYS A 135 -11.27 1.66 -12.24
CA LYS A 135 -11.30 0.79 -11.06
C LYS A 135 -10.15 1.16 -10.11
N LYS A 136 -10.51 1.57 -8.89
CA LYS A 136 -9.55 1.80 -7.80
C LYS A 136 -9.16 0.46 -7.15
N GLU A 137 -7.90 0.34 -6.74
CA GLU A 137 -7.35 -0.89 -6.15
C GLU A 137 -6.64 -0.57 -4.83
N ILE A 138 -6.77 -1.46 -3.84
CA ILE A 138 -6.01 -1.40 -2.58
C ILE A 138 -5.16 -2.65 -2.45
N TRP A 139 -3.89 -2.46 -2.13
CA TRP A 139 -2.96 -3.53 -1.80
C TRP A 139 -2.49 -3.35 -0.36
N ILE A 140 -2.57 -4.41 0.42
CA ILE A 140 -2.21 -4.38 1.83
C ILE A 140 -0.98 -5.25 2.04
N ASN A 141 0.07 -4.66 2.62
CA ASN A 141 1.23 -5.42 3.06
C ASN A 141 0.89 -6.13 4.38
N THR A 142 0.87 -7.46 4.32
CA THR A 142 0.58 -8.36 5.44
C THR A 142 1.88 -8.93 6.04
N SER A 143 1.78 -9.89 6.95
CA SER A 143 2.92 -10.56 7.58
C SER A 143 2.52 -11.97 7.98
N GLU A 144 3.46 -12.91 7.99
CA GLU A 144 3.26 -14.24 8.56
C GLU A 144 2.84 -14.19 10.04
N ALA A 145 3.19 -13.11 10.74
CA ALA A 145 2.77 -12.87 12.12
C ALA A 145 1.25 -12.74 12.32
N GLU A 146 0.47 -12.72 11.23
CA GLU A 146 -0.99 -12.77 11.28
C GLU A 146 -1.51 -14.16 11.68
N ILE A 147 -0.75 -15.21 11.37
CA ILE A 147 -1.15 -16.62 11.56
C ILE A 147 -0.11 -17.47 12.28
N LEU A 148 1.15 -17.05 12.32
CA LEU A 148 2.24 -17.75 12.98
C LEU A 148 2.77 -16.94 14.17
N PRO A 149 3.13 -17.58 15.29
CA PRO A 149 3.77 -16.88 16.40
C PRO A 149 5.04 -16.17 15.94
N ALA A 150 5.15 -14.90 16.29
CA ALA A 150 6.36 -14.10 16.16
C ALA A 150 6.90 -13.80 17.57
N LEU A 151 8.14 -13.41 17.72
CA LEU A 151 8.74 -13.13 19.03
C LEU A 151 8.26 -11.81 19.69
N ASN A 152 7.24 -11.18 19.10
CA ASN A 152 6.72 -9.90 19.55
C ASN A 152 5.18 -9.92 19.60
N PRO A 153 4.59 -10.11 20.79
CA PRO A 153 3.14 -10.21 20.94
C PRO A 153 2.35 -8.97 20.46
N SER A 154 2.88 -7.76 20.66
CA SER A 154 2.19 -6.55 20.21
C SER A 154 2.11 -6.46 18.68
N TYR A 155 3.15 -6.91 18.00
CA TYR A 155 3.18 -7.00 16.55
C TYR A 155 2.21 -8.08 16.04
N GLU A 156 2.24 -9.28 16.62
CA GLU A 156 1.32 -10.38 16.29
C GLU A 156 -0.14 -9.97 16.41
N ILE A 157 -0.52 -9.43 17.57
CA ILE A 157 -1.88 -8.96 17.82
C ILE A 157 -2.29 -7.91 16.79
N SER A 158 -1.44 -6.91 16.54
CA SER A 158 -1.75 -5.83 15.60
C SER A 158 -1.91 -6.33 14.15
N LYS A 159 -1.14 -7.33 13.75
CA LYS A 159 -1.25 -7.95 12.42
C LYS A 159 -2.48 -8.86 12.30
N SER A 160 -2.76 -9.67 13.33
CA SER A 160 -3.98 -10.49 13.39
C SER A 160 -5.25 -9.65 13.34
N CYS A 161 -5.28 -8.51 14.04
CA CYS A 161 -6.41 -7.57 13.97
C CYS A 161 -6.71 -7.15 12.52
N LEU A 162 -5.68 -6.88 11.73
CA LEU A 162 -5.88 -6.48 10.33
C LEU A 162 -6.48 -7.61 9.49
N LEU A 163 -6.05 -8.85 9.70
CA LEU A 163 -6.58 -10.03 8.98
C LEU A 163 -8.08 -10.19 9.21
N TYR A 164 -8.53 -10.09 10.46
CA TYR A 164 -9.94 -10.30 10.84
C TYR A 164 -10.85 -9.11 10.51
N THR A 165 -10.29 -7.91 10.38
CA THR A 165 -11.06 -6.69 10.07
C THR A 165 -11.09 -6.35 8.59
N SER A 166 -10.19 -6.91 7.78
CA SER A 166 -10.22 -6.72 6.33
C SER A 166 -11.40 -7.47 5.73
N PRO A 167 -12.27 -6.79 4.95
CA PRO A 167 -13.37 -7.48 4.29
C PRO A 167 -12.80 -8.55 3.34
N SER A 168 -13.19 -9.79 3.58
CA SER A 168 -12.82 -10.90 2.71
C SER A 168 -13.34 -10.65 1.29
N PRO A 169 -12.62 -11.02 0.24
CA PRO A 169 -13.16 -11.00 -1.12
C PRO A 169 -14.47 -11.80 -1.27
N ARG A 170 -14.73 -12.74 -0.34
CA ARG A 170 -15.96 -13.55 -0.30
C ARG A 170 -17.16 -12.78 0.24
N ASP A 171 -16.96 -11.74 1.05
CA ASP A 171 -18.03 -10.97 1.67
C ASP A 171 -18.58 -9.87 0.75
N ARG A 172 -18.00 -9.72 -0.45
CA ARG A 172 -18.42 -8.74 -1.48
C ARG A 172 -19.38 -9.31 -2.53
N ILE A 173 -19.83 -10.56 -2.35
CA ILE A 173 -20.82 -11.19 -3.23
C ILE A 173 -22.13 -11.25 -2.44
N ALA A 174 -22.83 -10.14 -2.39
CA ALA A 174 -24.22 -10.05 -2.02
C ALA A 174 -24.93 -9.10 -2.98
#